data_551e43335d2bf31f06a93f8657212ee6
#
_entry.id   551e43335d2bf31f06a93f8657212ee6
#
_cell.length_a   1.000
_cell.length_b   1.000
_cell.length_c   1.000
_cell.angle_alpha   90.00
_cell.angle_beta   90.00
_cell.angle_gamma   90.00
#
_symmetry.space_group_name_H-M   'P 1'
#
loop_
_entity.id
_entity.type
_entity.pdbx_description
1 polymer ?
#
loop_
_entity_poly.entity_id
_entity_poly.type
_entity_poly.pdbx_seq_one_letter_code
_entity_poly.pdbx_strand_id
1 'polypeptide(L)'
;MRSLSVFLIFAVAIASREQAFAADPFPTSGAAKLAAYSVCRSAVIVDMGPLGSNSSAECTGIAKTRDGSKLLDNLAIRCMEESEARPAGYAFTGTCIQTDGDGDKIFMTYEGPEGGTIALLGGTGKYQDITGKGTWSVVDAPGNNAQLFAFTLSYDVSWTTKGK
;
A
#
# COMPACT_ATOMS: atom_id res chain seq x y z
N MET A 1 36.17 -58.24 41.38
CA MET A 1 35.41 -58.33 40.14
C MET A 1 34.44 -57.15 40.14
N ARG A 2 34.74 -56.06 39.33
CA ARG A 2 33.91 -54.83 39.22
C ARG A 2 33.25 -54.85 37.84
N SER A 3 31.91 -54.99 37.86
CA SER A 3 31.09 -54.92 36.62
C SER A 3 30.89 -53.49 36.20
N LEU A 4 31.30 -53.18 34.95
CA LEU A 4 31.13 -51.88 34.32
C LEU A 4 29.86 -51.95 33.44
N SER A 5 28.78 -51.29 33.91
CA SER A 5 27.56 -51.16 33.10
C SER A 5 27.70 -49.95 32.16
N VAL A 6 27.75 -50.22 30.86
CA VAL A 6 27.75 -49.19 29.81
C VAL A 6 26.30 -48.81 29.50
N PHE A 7 25.89 -47.60 29.81
CA PHE A 7 24.61 -47.01 29.38
C PHE A 7 24.75 -46.42 27.97
N LEU A 8 24.09 -47.04 27.02
CA LEU A 8 23.99 -46.54 25.65
C LEU A 8 22.81 -45.55 25.60
N ILE A 9 23.11 -44.25 25.47
CA ILE A 9 22.08 -43.21 25.28
C ILE A 9 21.80 -43.09 23.77
N PHE A 10 20.64 -43.54 23.34
CA PHE A 10 20.12 -43.29 21.99
C PHE A 10 19.55 -41.88 21.93
N ALA A 11 20.24 -40.95 21.31
CA ALA A 11 19.71 -39.63 20.95
C ALA A 11 18.83 -39.77 19.69
N VAL A 12 17.52 -39.75 19.85
CA VAL A 12 16.57 -39.66 18.75
C VAL A 12 16.49 -38.21 18.30
N ALA A 13 17.14 -37.86 17.21
CA ALA A 13 17.00 -36.57 16.55
C ALA A 13 15.63 -36.52 15.85
N ILE A 14 14.68 -35.85 16.49
CA ILE A 14 13.39 -35.52 15.85
C ILE A 14 13.66 -34.37 14.87
N ALA A 15 13.86 -34.68 13.60
CA ALA A 15 13.87 -33.70 12.54
C ALA A 15 12.42 -33.22 12.33
N SER A 16 12.04 -32.13 12.97
CA SER A 16 10.83 -31.39 12.65
C SER A 16 10.98 -30.81 11.24
N ARG A 17 10.37 -31.47 10.26
CA ARG A 17 10.16 -30.86 8.95
C ARG A 17 9.12 -29.75 9.14
N GLU A 18 9.58 -28.52 9.24
CA GLU A 18 8.72 -27.37 8.99
C GLU A 18 8.24 -27.48 7.55
N GLN A 19 6.99 -27.93 7.38
CA GLN A 19 6.30 -27.80 6.10
C GLN A 19 6.05 -26.30 5.91
N ALA A 20 6.94 -25.64 5.19
CA ALA A 20 6.65 -24.32 4.65
C ALA A 20 5.43 -24.49 3.72
N PHE A 21 4.26 -24.08 4.18
CA PHE A 21 3.10 -23.92 3.32
C PHE A 21 3.50 -22.88 2.29
N ALA A 22 3.73 -23.32 1.05
CA ALA A 22 3.91 -22.40 -0.05
C ALA A 22 2.60 -21.58 -0.13
N ALA A 23 2.68 -20.29 0.14
CA ALA A 23 1.56 -19.40 -0.08
C ALA A 23 1.16 -19.50 -1.56
N ASP A 24 -0.15 -19.48 -1.83
CA ASP A 24 -0.64 -19.49 -3.20
C ASP A 24 0.01 -18.33 -3.98
N PRO A 25 0.49 -18.57 -5.20
CA PRO A 25 1.15 -17.54 -5.97
C PRO A 25 0.17 -16.37 -6.22
N PHE A 26 0.68 -15.15 -6.15
CA PHE A 26 -0.11 -13.96 -6.48
C PHE A 26 -0.62 -14.07 -7.93
N PRO A 27 -1.92 -13.82 -8.19
CA PRO A 27 -2.51 -14.04 -9.50
C PRO A 27 -1.90 -13.12 -10.56
N THR A 28 -1.72 -13.65 -11.78
CA THR A 28 -1.14 -12.91 -12.90
C THR A 28 -1.99 -11.77 -13.42
N SER A 29 -3.28 -11.74 -13.06
CA SER A 29 -4.19 -10.64 -13.34
C SER A 29 -5.33 -10.61 -12.33
N GLY A 30 -5.92 -9.44 -12.13
CA GLY A 30 -7.04 -9.29 -11.22
C GLY A 30 -7.54 -7.87 -11.12
N ALA A 31 -8.51 -7.69 -10.24
CA ALA A 31 -9.03 -6.38 -9.86
C ALA A 31 -9.33 -6.37 -8.35
N ALA A 32 -9.24 -5.20 -7.74
CA ALA A 32 -9.61 -5.00 -6.33
C ALA A 32 -10.30 -3.66 -6.14
N LYS A 33 -11.20 -3.63 -5.17
CA LYS A 33 -11.87 -2.43 -4.66
C LYS A 33 -11.37 -2.15 -3.26
N LEU A 34 -10.77 -0.99 -3.06
CA LEU A 34 -10.10 -0.66 -1.81
C LEU A 34 -10.68 0.63 -1.21
N ALA A 35 -10.55 0.73 0.11
CA ALA A 35 -10.66 1.97 0.86
C ALA A 35 -9.30 2.28 1.49
N ALA A 36 -8.83 3.50 1.36
CA ALA A 36 -7.64 3.97 2.04
C ALA A 36 -7.99 5.02 3.09
N TYR A 37 -7.35 4.92 4.23
CA TYR A 37 -7.44 5.87 5.32
C TYR A 37 -6.06 6.49 5.48
N SER A 38 -5.95 7.79 5.24
CA SER A 38 -4.66 8.48 5.22
C SER A 38 -4.68 9.70 6.11
N VAL A 39 -3.53 9.94 6.73
CA VAL A 39 -3.21 11.18 7.43
C VAL A 39 -2.00 11.79 6.73
N CYS A 40 -2.12 13.05 6.36
CA CYS A 40 -1.13 13.78 5.61
C CYS A 40 -0.61 14.98 6.42
N ARG A 41 0.67 15.22 6.28
CA ARG A 41 1.34 16.40 6.86
C ARG A 41 1.99 17.20 5.74
N SER A 42 1.57 18.44 5.58
CA SER A 42 2.20 19.36 4.63
C SER A 42 3.61 19.72 5.11
N ALA A 43 4.58 19.50 4.22
CA ALA A 43 5.98 19.85 4.44
C ALA A 43 6.29 21.26 3.95
N VAL A 44 5.68 21.66 2.83
CA VAL A 44 5.84 22.97 2.20
C VAL A 44 4.47 23.47 1.76
N ILE A 45 4.21 24.74 2.03
CA ILE A 45 3.02 25.45 1.55
C ILE A 45 3.50 26.77 0.96
N VAL A 46 3.13 27.03 -0.29
CA VAL A 46 3.35 28.31 -0.96
C VAL A 46 1.98 28.95 -1.17
N ASP A 47 1.68 29.93 -0.33
CA ASP A 47 0.46 30.71 -0.42
C ASP A 47 0.64 31.86 -1.45
N MET A 48 -0.22 31.91 -2.44
CA MET A 48 -0.23 32.93 -3.50
C MET A 48 -1.44 33.88 -3.35
N GLY A 49 -2.03 33.94 -2.16
CA GLY A 49 -3.19 34.77 -1.86
C GLY A 49 -4.40 34.44 -2.73
N PRO A 50 -4.98 35.42 -3.44
CA PRO A 50 -6.19 35.20 -4.24
C PRO A 50 -6.01 34.22 -5.40
N LEU A 51 -4.77 33.90 -5.77
CA LEU A 51 -4.47 32.93 -6.84
C LEU A 51 -4.48 31.47 -6.33
N GLY A 52 -4.55 31.28 -5.02
CA GLY A 52 -4.55 29.94 -4.40
C GLY A 52 -3.25 29.58 -3.73
N SER A 53 -2.96 28.27 -3.62
CA SER A 53 -1.73 27.77 -3.00
C SER A 53 -1.25 26.49 -3.68
N ASN A 54 0.04 26.21 -3.51
CA ASN A 54 0.63 24.92 -3.80
C ASN A 54 1.17 24.32 -2.50
N SER A 55 1.04 23.00 -2.33
CA SER A 55 1.65 22.33 -1.20
C SER A 55 2.20 20.96 -1.56
N SER A 56 3.23 20.53 -0.81
CA SER A 56 3.69 19.15 -0.79
C SER A 56 3.40 18.55 0.58
N ALA A 57 2.96 17.32 0.62
CA ALA A 57 2.65 16.60 1.84
C ALA A 57 3.20 15.17 1.83
N GLU A 58 3.57 14.68 3.02
CA GLU A 58 3.75 13.25 3.25
C GLU A 58 2.45 12.70 3.83
N CYS A 59 1.94 11.64 3.20
CA CYS A 59 0.76 10.92 3.64
C CYS A 59 1.11 9.51 4.09
N THR A 60 0.57 9.09 5.21
CA THR A 60 0.69 7.72 5.71
C THR A 60 -0.68 7.16 6.04
N GLY A 61 -0.85 5.85 5.90
CA GLY A 61 -2.16 5.26 6.10
C GLY A 61 -2.20 3.77 5.87
N ILE A 62 -3.41 3.27 5.66
CA ILE A 62 -3.68 1.87 5.40
C ILE A 62 -4.75 1.74 4.31
N ALA A 63 -4.55 0.80 3.39
CA ALA A 63 -5.57 0.38 2.44
C ALA A 63 -6.17 -0.97 2.85
N LYS A 64 -7.48 -1.08 2.69
CA LYS A 64 -8.25 -2.31 2.94
C LYS A 64 -9.18 -2.59 1.79
N THR A 65 -9.37 -3.87 1.50
CA THR A 65 -10.38 -4.28 0.51
C THR A 65 -11.79 -3.99 1.02
N ARG A 66 -12.66 -3.59 0.11
CA ARG A 66 -14.09 -3.31 0.40
C ARG A 66 -14.99 -4.53 0.20
N ASP A 67 -14.48 -5.59 -0.43
CA ASP A 67 -15.22 -6.79 -0.80
C ASP A 67 -14.83 -8.02 0.05
N GLY A 68 -13.98 -7.84 1.05
CA GLY A 68 -13.51 -8.92 1.93
C GLY A 68 -12.45 -9.82 1.28
N SER A 69 -11.98 -9.50 0.08
CA SER A 69 -10.84 -10.17 -0.54
C SER A 69 -9.60 -10.05 0.34
N LYS A 70 -8.78 -11.10 0.37
CA LYS A 70 -7.46 -11.06 1.02
C LYS A 70 -6.36 -10.54 0.10
N LEU A 71 -6.65 -10.41 -1.19
CA LEU A 71 -5.71 -9.85 -2.16
C LEU A 71 -5.68 -8.33 -2.03
N LEU A 72 -4.49 -7.77 -1.88
CA LEU A 72 -4.26 -6.34 -1.68
C LEU A 72 -4.93 -5.77 -0.41
N ASP A 73 -5.26 -6.62 0.56
CA ASP A 73 -5.83 -6.18 1.82
C ASP A 73 -4.73 -5.79 2.81
N ASN A 74 -5.05 -4.83 3.67
CA ASN A 74 -4.23 -4.42 4.81
C ASN A 74 -2.83 -3.93 4.41
N LEU A 75 -2.75 -3.13 3.33
CA LEU A 75 -1.52 -2.55 2.84
C LEU A 75 -1.18 -1.26 3.61
N ALA A 76 0.02 -1.17 4.18
CA ALA A 76 0.53 0.09 4.71
C ALA A 76 0.84 1.04 3.55
N ILE A 77 0.41 2.30 3.66
CA ILE A 77 0.57 3.32 2.62
C ILE A 77 1.56 4.37 3.08
N ARG A 78 2.45 4.77 2.17
CA ARG A 78 3.26 5.98 2.28
C ARG A 78 3.30 6.68 0.93
N CYS A 79 2.89 7.95 0.91
CA CYS A 79 2.86 8.76 -0.31
C CYS A 79 3.58 10.09 -0.11
N MET A 80 4.12 10.60 -1.21
CA MET A 80 4.37 12.02 -1.40
C MET A 80 3.28 12.56 -2.31
N GLU A 81 2.61 13.60 -1.87
CA GLU A 81 1.52 14.26 -2.57
C GLU A 81 1.87 15.72 -2.85
N GLU A 82 1.54 16.18 -4.02
CA GLU A 82 1.52 17.58 -4.38
C GLU A 82 0.07 17.99 -4.64
N SER A 83 -0.33 19.13 -4.09
CA SER A 83 -1.66 19.68 -4.30
C SER A 83 -1.61 21.12 -4.74
N GLU A 84 -2.53 21.46 -5.62
CA GLU A 84 -2.79 22.79 -6.09
C GLU A 84 -4.22 23.21 -5.69
N ALA A 85 -4.33 24.23 -4.86
CA ALA A 85 -5.59 24.90 -4.61
C ALA A 85 -5.71 26.13 -5.53
N ARG A 86 -6.80 26.23 -6.26
CA ARG A 86 -7.10 27.34 -7.16
C ARG A 86 -8.55 27.79 -6.93
N PRO A 87 -8.94 29.02 -7.35
CA PRO A 87 -10.34 29.43 -7.27
C PRO A 87 -11.31 28.48 -8.01
N ALA A 88 -10.82 27.74 -9.00
CA ALA A 88 -11.59 26.77 -9.78
C ALA A 88 -11.68 25.37 -9.13
N GLY A 89 -10.95 25.10 -8.05
CA GLY A 89 -10.92 23.81 -7.37
C GLY A 89 -9.52 23.33 -7.01
N TYR A 90 -9.41 22.05 -6.65
CA TYR A 90 -8.17 21.39 -6.26
C TYR A 90 -7.69 20.44 -7.35
N ALA A 91 -6.38 20.26 -7.43
CA ALA A 91 -5.75 19.18 -8.20
C ALA A 91 -4.70 18.52 -7.31
N PHE A 92 -4.59 17.19 -7.44
CA PHE A 92 -3.66 16.36 -6.68
C PHE A 92 -2.84 15.50 -7.63
N THR A 93 -1.56 15.35 -7.31
CA THR A 93 -0.69 14.32 -7.89
C THR A 93 0.08 13.67 -6.78
N GLY A 94 0.34 12.38 -6.89
CA GLY A 94 1.11 11.69 -5.85
C GLY A 94 1.79 10.44 -6.34
N THR A 95 2.84 10.07 -5.59
CA THR A 95 3.57 8.81 -5.73
C THR A 95 3.49 8.06 -4.42
N CYS A 96 3.07 6.81 -4.47
CA CYS A 96 2.87 5.98 -3.28
C CYS A 96 3.64 4.67 -3.34
N ILE A 97 4.04 4.23 -2.15
CA ILE A 97 4.44 2.85 -1.88
C ILE A 97 3.36 2.23 -1.01
N GLN A 98 2.83 1.10 -1.42
CA GLN A 98 1.97 0.24 -0.61
C GLN A 98 2.75 -1.00 -0.22
N THR A 99 2.79 -1.33 1.07
CA THR A 99 3.58 -2.45 1.60
C THR A 99 2.67 -3.40 2.35
N ASP A 100 2.73 -4.68 2.06
CA ASP A 100 1.97 -5.71 2.75
C ASP A 100 2.67 -6.26 3.99
N GLY A 101 2.04 -7.24 4.65
CA GLY A 101 2.56 -7.87 5.85
C GLY A 101 3.86 -8.67 5.67
N ASP A 102 4.19 -9.08 4.44
CA ASP A 102 5.43 -9.78 4.11
C ASP A 102 6.57 -8.80 3.75
N GLY A 103 6.26 -7.51 3.64
CA GLY A 103 7.19 -6.47 3.23
C GLY A 103 7.30 -6.27 1.72
N ASP A 104 6.48 -6.98 0.93
CA ASP A 104 6.41 -6.81 -0.51
C ASP A 104 5.68 -5.50 -0.85
N LYS A 105 6.11 -4.84 -1.93
CA LYS A 105 5.71 -3.46 -2.25
C LYS A 105 5.06 -3.36 -3.60
N ILE A 106 4.11 -2.43 -3.70
CA ILE A 106 3.53 -1.93 -4.94
C ILE A 106 3.87 -0.46 -5.06
N PHE A 107 4.35 -0.05 -6.23
CA PHE A 107 4.62 1.35 -6.58
C PHE A 107 3.51 1.88 -7.45
N MET A 108 2.97 3.04 -7.10
CA MET A 108 1.86 3.63 -7.85
C MET A 108 1.96 5.15 -7.90
N THR A 109 1.32 5.72 -8.92
CA THR A 109 1.02 7.15 -9.01
C THR A 109 -0.48 7.37 -9.10
N TYR A 110 -0.90 8.56 -8.73
CA TYR A 110 -2.28 9.02 -8.91
C TYR A 110 -2.30 10.50 -9.28
N GLU A 111 -3.34 10.91 -9.99
CA GLU A 111 -3.57 12.29 -10.39
C GLU A 111 -5.06 12.57 -10.55
N GLY A 112 -5.44 13.83 -10.39
CA GLY A 112 -6.81 14.32 -10.61
C GLY A 112 -7.24 15.35 -9.59
N PRO A 113 -8.47 15.89 -9.71
CA PRO A 113 -9.07 16.76 -8.70
C PRO A 113 -9.48 15.92 -7.46
N GLU A 114 -10.70 16.00 -6.99
CA GLU A 114 -11.23 15.18 -5.88
C GLU A 114 -11.49 13.71 -6.25
N GLY A 115 -11.04 13.29 -7.40
CA GLY A 115 -11.04 11.96 -7.98
C GLY A 115 -10.22 11.96 -9.26
N GLY A 116 -9.79 10.79 -9.71
CA GLY A 116 -8.93 10.73 -10.88
C GLY A 116 -8.42 9.32 -11.18
N THR A 117 -7.22 9.26 -11.74
CA THR A 117 -6.61 8.03 -12.24
C THR A 117 -5.50 7.53 -11.33
N ILE A 118 -5.29 6.23 -11.37
CA ILE A 118 -4.18 5.50 -10.72
C ILE A 118 -3.42 4.72 -11.78
N ALA A 119 -2.09 4.70 -11.66
CA ALA A 119 -1.23 3.78 -12.39
C ALA A 119 -0.39 2.95 -11.43
N LEU A 120 -0.39 1.62 -11.59
CA LEU A 120 0.53 0.72 -10.93
C LEU A 120 1.78 0.60 -11.80
N LEU A 121 2.94 0.92 -11.24
CA LEU A 121 4.20 1.09 -11.99
C LEU A 121 5.14 -0.10 -11.86
N GLY A 122 4.92 -0.98 -10.89
CA GLY A 122 5.77 -2.10 -10.54
C GLY A 122 5.68 -2.44 -9.07
N GLY A 123 6.50 -3.38 -8.63
CA GLY A 123 6.53 -3.79 -7.24
C GLY A 123 7.73 -4.67 -6.91
N THR A 124 7.74 -5.24 -5.71
CA THR A 124 8.75 -6.19 -5.24
C THR A 124 8.10 -7.53 -4.87
N GLY A 125 8.91 -8.57 -4.69
CA GLY A 125 8.46 -9.88 -4.24
C GLY A 125 7.34 -10.45 -5.10
N LYS A 126 6.19 -10.76 -4.50
CA LYS A 126 5.03 -11.30 -5.23
C LYS A 126 4.37 -10.29 -6.18
N TYR A 127 4.64 -9.00 -6.02
CA TYR A 127 4.15 -7.93 -6.89
C TYR A 127 5.16 -7.51 -7.96
N GLN A 128 6.27 -8.25 -8.11
CA GLN A 128 7.26 -7.95 -9.14
C GLN A 128 6.60 -7.91 -10.52
N ASP A 129 6.96 -6.90 -11.32
CA ASP A 129 6.41 -6.67 -12.65
C ASP A 129 4.88 -6.39 -12.69
N ILE A 130 4.26 -6.08 -11.54
CA ILE A 130 2.86 -5.64 -11.53
C ILE A 130 2.73 -4.34 -12.31
N THR A 131 1.77 -4.29 -13.21
CA THR A 131 1.33 -3.08 -13.89
C THR A 131 -0.18 -3.03 -13.89
N GLY A 132 -0.73 -1.83 -13.93
CA GLY A 132 -2.18 -1.71 -13.86
C GLY A 132 -2.65 -0.27 -13.85
N LYS A 133 -3.94 -0.12 -13.83
CA LYS A 133 -4.61 1.18 -13.79
C LYS A 133 -5.88 1.11 -12.96
N GLY A 134 -6.34 2.26 -12.53
CA GLY A 134 -7.57 2.38 -11.77
C GLY A 134 -8.06 3.79 -11.66
N THR A 135 -9.05 3.98 -10.82
CA THR A 135 -9.62 5.29 -10.48
C THR A 135 -9.67 5.43 -8.96
N TRP A 136 -9.67 6.66 -8.50
CA TRP A 136 -9.83 7.01 -7.08
C TRP A 136 -10.82 8.15 -6.91
N SER A 137 -11.37 8.28 -5.71
CA SER A 137 -12.21 9.40 -5.30
C SER A 137 -12.08 9.64 -3.80
N VAL A 138 -12.18 10.90 -3.39
CA VAL A 138 -12.33 11.26 -1.98
C VAL A 138 -13.74 10.87 -1.53
N VAL A 139 -13.81 10.17 -0.40
CA VAL A 139 -15.08 9.78 0.24
C VAL A 139 -15.40 10.74 1.38
N ASP A 140 -14.41 11.06 2.19
CA ASP A 140 -14.53 11.93 3.35
C ASP A 140 -13.20 12.59 3.67
N ALA A 141 -13.25 13.86 4.12
CA ALA A 141 -12.08 14.66 4.48
C ALA A 141 -12.37 15.48 5.75
N PRO A 142 -12.50 14.83 6.92
CA PRO A 142 -12.90 15.47 8.15
C PRO A 142 -11.81 16.39 8.70
N GLY A 143 -12.21 17.57 9.18
CA GLY A 143 -11.45 18.38 10.14
C GLY A 143 -10.07 18.85 9.68
N ASN A 144 -9.91 19.23 8.44
CA ASN A 144 -8.62 19.56 7.86
C ASN A 144 -8.14 20.96 8.21
N ASN A 145 -6.82 21.09 8.39
CA ASN A 145 -6.12 22.36 8.36
C ASN A 145 -4.95 22.28 7.38
N ALA A 146 -4.36 23.42 7.04
CA ALA A 146 -3.32 23.49 6.01
C ALA A 146 -2.06 22.66 6.31
N GLN A 147 -1.81 22.30 7.56
CA GLN A 147 -0.60 21.57 7.98
C GLN A 147 -0.85 20.10 8.24
N LEU A 148 -2.03 19.74 8.71
CA LEU A 148 -2.42 18.37 9.04
C LEU A 148 -3.84 18.12 8.53
N PHE A 149 -3.99 17.13 7.68
CA PHE A 149 -5.29 16.73 7.16
C PHE A 149 -5.41 15.22 7.05
N ALA A 150 -6.64 14.74 7.10
CA ALA A 150 -6.95 13.35 6.96
C ALA A 150 -8.05 13.16 5.92
N PHE A 151 -8.04 12.06 5.23
CA PHE A 151 -9.07 11.72 4.28
C PHE A 151 -9.25 10.22 4.13
N THR A 152 -10.42 9.85 3.66
CA THR A 152 -10.74 8.50 3.22
C THR A 152 -10.90 8.51 1.71
N LEU A 153 -10.20 7.60 1.05
CA LEU A 153 -10.31 7.38 -0.39
C LEU A 153 -11.01 6.06 -0.68
N SER A 154 -11.76 6.03 -1.77
CA SER A 154 -12.19 4.81 -2.45
C SER A 154 -11.39 4.70 -3.74
N TYR A 155 -10.81 3.53 -4.02
CA TYR A 155 -10.15 3.31 -5.29
C TYR A 155 -10.34 1.88 -5.80
N ASP A 156 -10.45 1.77 -7.09
CA ASP A 156 -10.64 0.53 -7.82
C ASP A 156 -9.46 0.37 -8.78
N VAL A 157 -8.76 -0.76 -8.73
CA VAL A 157 -7.60 -1.04 -9.57
C VAL A 157 -7.75 -2.38 -10.28
N SER A 158 -7.21 -2.47 -11.47
CA SER A 158 -6.99 -3.72 -12.19
C SER A 158 -5.50 -3.86 -12.50
N TRP A 159 -5.00 -5.08 -12.48
CA TRP A 159 -3.57 -5.34 -12.70
C TRP A 159 -3.32 -6.56 -13.56
N THR A 160 -2.09 -6.60 -14.08
CA THR A 160 -1.44 -7.79 -14.63
C THR A 160 -0.03 -7.88 -14.08
N THR A 161 0.51 -9.10 -13.95
CA THR A 161 1.92 -9.36 -13.69
C THR A 161 2.47 -10.24 -14.83
N LYS A 162 3.76 -10.14 -15.10
CA LYS A 162 4.43 -11.14 -15.96
C LYS A 162 4.50 -12.41 -15.13
N GLY A 163 3.79 -13.48 -15.56
CA GLY A 163 3.92 -14.79 -14.94
C GLY A 163 5.39 -15.20 -14.86
N LYS A 164 5.81 -15.75 -13.71
CA LYS A 164 7.13 -16.37 -13.55
C LYS A 164 7.17 -17.72 -14.25
#